data_a36062fdedfdd2c044cac102e68b313b
#
_entry.id   a36062fdedfdd2c044cac102e68b313b
#
_cell.length_a   1.000
_cell.length_b   1.000
_cell.length_c   1.000
_cell.angle_alpha   90.00
_cell.angle_beta   90.00
_cell.angle_gamma   90.00
#
_symmetry.space_group_name_H-M   'P 1'
#
loop_
_entity.id
_entity.type
_entity.pdbx_description
1 polymer ?
#
loop_
_entity_poly.entity_id
_entity_poly.type
_entity_poly.pdbx_seq_one_letter_code
_entity_poly.pdbx_strand_id
1 'polypeptide(L)'
;MALVNNVRRMIQAKLTEIEGLDAGIIVAQDMVEEGRYYFGYDVRTSLNRRDLSYDNEQYTISLVGYLSTKGGTLADFDKYLDAICDKLGELRFRPTTQDSPLSPDTGYRECMLTAYAQLNTLEKTLR
;
A
#
# COMPACT_ATOMS: atom_id res chain seq x y z
N MET A 1 -11.98 11.43 8.60
CA MET A 1 -12.23 10.51 9.72
C MET A 1 -10.92 10.17 10.43
N ALA A 2 -10.92 10.23 11.75
CA ALA A 2 -9.71 10.00 12.54
C ALA A 2 -9.10 8.61 12.32
N LEU A 3 -9.95 7.58 12.19
CA LEU A 3 -9.48 6.21 12.00
C LEU A 3 -8.66 6.04 10.72
N VAL A 4 -9.17 6.53 9.59
CA VAL A 4 -8.47 6.43 8.30
C VAL A 4 -7.15 7.18 8.36
N ASN A 5 -7.12 8.35 8.96
CA ASN A 5 -5.90 9.14 9.10
C ASN A 5 -4.87 8.43 9.98
N ASN A 6 -5.30 7.79 11.05
CA ASN A 6 -4.40 7.03 11.93
C ASN A 6 -3.80 5.83 11.20
N VAL A 7 -4.61 5.10 10.43
CA VAL A 7 -4.12 3.99 9.62
C VAL A 7 -3.12 4.46 8.58
N ARG A 8 -3.41 5.58 7.90
CA ARG A 8 -2.48 6.17 6.93
C ARG A 8 -1.15 6.53 7.56
N ARG A 9 -1.17 7.15 8.73
CA ARG A 9 0.07 7.52 9.44
C ARG A 9 0.90 6.30 9.79
N MET A 10 0.23 5.24 10.24
CA MET A 10 0.89 3.99 10.58
C MET A 10 1.54 3.37 9.35
N ILE A 11 0.82 3.31 8.23
CA ILE A 11 1.35 2.79 6.97
C ILE A 11 2.50 3.65 6.48
N GLN A 12 2.33 4.98 6.49
CA GLN A 12 3.36 5.91 6.02
C GLN A 12 4.64 5.75 6.84
N ALA A 13 4.52 5.62 8.16
CA ALA A 13 5.68 5.43 9.03
C ALA A 13 6.45 4.14 8.68
N LYS A 14 5.73 3.07 8.37
CA LYS A 14 6.36 1.81 7.97
C LYS A 14 7.02 1.91 6.60
N LEU A 15 6.37 2.56 5.65
CA LEU A 15 6.91 2.69 4.29
C LEU A 15 8.14 3.60 4.25
N THR A 16 8.21 4.60 5.12
CA THR A 16 9.40 5.48 5.19
C THR A 16 10.63 4.77 5.72
N GLU A 17 10.48 3.61 6.34
CA GLU A 17 11.61 2.78 6.75
C GLU A 17 12.30 2.12 5.55
N ILE A 18 11.66 2.09 4.39
CA ILE A 18 12.23 1.53 3.16
C ILE A 18 13.12 2.60 2.51
N GLU A 19 14.42 2.38 2.55
CA GLU A 19 15.39 3.31 1.98
C GLU A 19 15.25 3.38 0.46
N GLY A 20 15.22 4.59 -0.08
CA GLY A 20 15.16 4.82 -1.53
C GLY A 20 13.75 4.81 -2.11
N LEU A 21 12.73 4.52 -1.29
CA LEU A 21 11.34 4.52 -1.75
C LEU A 21 10.65 5.82 -1.34
N ASP A 22 9.97 6.44 -2.30
CA ASP A 22 9.07 7.55 -2.03
C ASP A 22 7.65 7.00 -1.90
N ALA A 23 6.91 7.44 -0.89
CA ALA A 23 5.55 6.97 -0.66
C ALA A 23 4.62 8.12 -0.32
N GLY A 24 3.39 8.07 -0.80
CA GLY A 24 2.40 9.10 -0.55
C GLY A 24 1.10 8.85 -1.28
N ILE A 25 0.44 9.93 -1.69
CA ILE A 25 -0.82 9.83 -2.43
C ILE A 25 -0.59 9.27 -3.83
N ILE A 26 -1.65 8.71 -4.42
CA ILE A 26 -1.59 8.23 -5.80
C ILE A 26 -1.41 9.42 -6.74
N VAL A 27 -0.42 9.34 -7.61
CA VAL A 27 -0.09 10.39 -8.56
C VAL A 27 -0.18 9.87 -9.99
N ALA A 28 -0.27 10.80 -10.94
CA ALA A 28 -0.30 10.44 -12.36
C ALA A 28 1.08 9.91 -12.81
N GLN A 29 1.08 9.11 -13.87
CA GLN A 29 2.28 8.47 -14.42
C GLN A 29 3.39 9.47 -14.72
N ASP A 30 3.06 10.63 -15.27
CA ASP A 30 4.01 11.66 -15.65
C ASP A 30 4.65 12.39 -14.46
N MET A 31 4.11 12.18 -13.26
CA MET A 31 4.65 12.75 -12.03
C MET A 31 5.76 11.89 -11.41
N VAL A 32 5.97 10.67 -11.93
CA VAL A 32 7.03 9.79 -11.44
C VAL A 32 8.34 10.21 -12.09
N GLU A 33 9.32 10.58 -11.25
CA GLU A 33 10.64 10.99 -11.71
C GLU A 33 11.46 9.81 -12.21
N GLU A 34 12.26 10.04 -13.26
CA GLU A 34 13.13 9.01 -13.81
C GLU A 34 14.16 8.53 -12.76
N GLY A 35 14.31 7.21 -12.65
CA GLY A 35 15.22 6.59 -11.71
C GLY A 35 14.70 6.51 -10.28
N ARG A 36 13.50 7.00 -10.02
CA ARG A 36 12.89 6.95 -8.68
C ARG A 36 11.85 5.84 -8.62
N TYR A 37 11.63 5.35 -7.40
CA TYR A 37 10.58 4.36 -7.10
C TYR A 37 9.56 5.04 -6.20
N TYR A 38 8.31 5.00 -6.60
CA TYR A 38 7.23 5.68 -5.90
C TYR A 38 6.07 4.72 -5.63
N PHE A 39 5.61 4.69 -4.39
CA PHE A 39 4.43 3.94 -4.00
C PHE A 39 3.32 4.90 -3.60
N GLY A 40 2.33 5.06 -4.48
CA GLY A 40 1.13 5.84 -4.19
C GLY A 40 0.02 4.92 -3.71
N TYR A 41 -0.65 5.28 -2.62
CA TYR A 41 -1.67 4.42 -2.04
C TYR A 41 -2.85 5.20 -1.48
N ASP A 42 -3.98 4.52 -1.37
CA ASP A 42 -5.17 5.03 -0.74
C ASP A 42 -5.73 3.99 0.22
N VAL A 43 -6.32 4.45 1.31
CA VAL A 43 -6.85 3.60 2.37
C VAL A 43 -8.34 3.86 2.52
N ARG A 44 -9.11 2.79 2.58
CA ARG A 44 -10.57 2.87 2.75
C ARG A 44 -11.00 1.93 3.86
N THR A 45 -12.12 2.26 4.48
CA THR A 45 -12.74 1.41 5.48
C THR A 45 -14.09 0.94 4.98
N SER A 46 -14.43 -0.31 5.27
CA SER A 46 -15.76 -0.82 5.03
C SER A 46 -16.25 -1.57 6.27
N LEU A 47 -17.51 -1.37 6.61
CA LEU A 47 -18.13 -2.04 7.74
C LEU A 47 -18.64 -3.39 7.30
N ASN A 48 -18.10 -4.46 7.90
CA ASN A 48 -18.60 -5.81 7.69
C ASN A 48 -19.62 -6.14 8.77
N ARG A 49 -20.88 -5.93 8.46
CA ARG A 49 -21.94 -6.21 9.39
C ARG A 49 -22.54 -7.57 9.05
N ARG A 50 -22.09 -8.59 9.75
CA ARG A 50 -22.64 -9.94 9.58
C ARG A 50 -23.46 -10.39 10.77
N ASP A 51 -23.38 -9.67 11.87
CA ASP A 51 -24.02 -10.04 13.11
C ASP A 51 -24.99 -8.96 13.56
N LEU A 52 -26.13 -9.37 14.10
CA LEU A 52 -27.09 -8.47 14.72
C LEU A 52 -26.61 -7.96 16.08
N SER A 53 -25.48 -8.41 16.54
CA SER A 53 -24.89 -7.99 17.79
C SER A 53 -24.13 -6.68 17.57
N TYR A 54 -24.58 -5.62 18.23
CA TYR A 54 -23.99 -4.29 18.09
C TYR A 54 -22.57 -4.18 18.66
N ASP A 55 -22.16 -5.15 19.47
CA ASP A 55 -20.85 -5.11 20.11
C ASP A 55 -19.73 -5.65 19.22
N ASN A 56 -20.06 -6.23 18.07
CA ASN A 56 -19.10 -6.86 17.16
C ASN A 56 -19.07 -6.21 15.78
N GLU A 57 -19.07 -4.89 15.73
CA GLU A 57 -18.85 -4.20 14.47
C GLU A 57 -17.43 -4.47 14.00
N GLN A 58 -17.32 -5.14 12.85
CA GLN A 58 -16.05 -5.43 12.24
C GLN A 58 -15.84 -4.56 11.02
N TYR A 59 -14.73 -3.85 11.02
CA TYR A 59 -14.32 -3.04 9.88
C TYR A 59 -13.20 -3.76 9.14
N THR A 60 -13.31 -3.78 7.82
CA THR A 60 -12.20 -4.16 6.96
C THR A 60 -11.53 -2.90 6.45
N ILE A 61 -10.22 -2.82 6.64
CA ILE A 61 -9.42 -1.75 6.10
C ILE A 61 -8.84 -2.26 4.79
N SER A 62 -9.11 -1.56 3.70
CA SER A 62 -8.55 -1.90 2.40
C SER A 62 -7.55 -0.84 1.95
N LEU A 63 -6.48 -1.30 1.34
CA LEU A 63 -5.45 -0.44 0.76
C LEU A 63 -5.32 -0.79 -0.70
N VAL A 64 -5.31 0.22 -1.55
CA VAL A 64 -4.98 0.08 -2.97
C VAL A 64 -3.79 0.99 -3.24
N GLY A 65 -2.75 0.43 -3.82
CA GLY A 65 -1.56 1.20 -4.13
C GLY A 65 -0.93 0.77 -5.44
N TYR A 66 -0.02 1.59 -5.92
CA TYR A 66 0.72 1.36 -7.15
C TYR A 66 2.19 1.66 -6.91
N LEU A 67 3.01 0.63 -7.04
CA LEU A 67 4.47 0.83 -7.08
C LEU A 67 4.84 1.15 -8.52
N SER A 68 5.47 2.29 -8.71
CA SER A 68 5.80 2.81 -10.04
C SER A 68 7.26 3.21 -10.11
N THR A 69 7.87 2.98 -11.27
CA THR A 69 9.20 3.49 -11.56
C THR A 69 9.30 3.84 -13.04
N LYS A 70 10.20 4.75 -13.36
CA LYS A 70 10.51 5.11 -14.73
C LYS A 70 12.00 4.91 -14.94
N GLY A 71 12.35 3.98 -15.84
CA GLY A 71 13.74 3.68 -16.13
C GLY A 71 14.45 2.81 -15.12
N GLY A 72 13.74 2.26 -14.13
CA GLY A 72 14.33 1.36 -13.14
C GLY A 72 14.49 -0.07 -13.66
N THR A 73 15.29 -0.86 -12.94
CA THR A 73 15.49 -2.27 -13.27
C THR A 73 14.41 -3.15 -12.64
N LEU A 74 14.15 -4.30 -13.26
CA LEU A 74 13.20 -5.27 -12.71
C LEU A 74 13.64 -5.79 -11.34
N ALA A 75 14.95 -6.03 -11.18
CA ALA A 75 15.49 -6.54 -9.92
C ALA A 75 15.24 -5.57 -8.76
N ASP A 76 15.49 -4.29 -8.98
CA ASP A 76 15.25 -3.26 -7.96
C ASP A 76 13.76 -3.06 -7.72
N PHE A 77 12.97 -3.12 -8.78
CA PHE A 77 11.50 -3.01 -8.68
C PHE A 77 10.94 -4.12 -7.79
N ASP A 78 11.34 -5.36 -8.04
CA ASP A 78 10.90 -6.51 -7.25
C ASP A 78 11.36 -6.40 -5.79
N LYS A 79 12.56 -5.90 -5.57
CA LYS A 79 13.10 -5.66 -4.21
C LYS A 79 12.23 -4.68 -3.43
N TYR A 80 11.83 -3.58 -4.05
CA TYR A 80 10.95 -2.60 -3.41
C TYR A 80 9.55 -3.17 -3.18
N LEU A 81 9.04 -3.93 -4.14
CA LEU A 81 7.72 -4.56 -4.01
C LEU A 81 7.70 -5.53 -2.82
N ASP A 82 8.72 -6.38 -2.70
CA ASP A 82 8.86 -7.30 -1.58
C ASP A 82 8.96 -6.57 -0.25
N ALA A 83 9.72 -5.48 -0.21
CA ALA A 83 9.87 -4.67 1.00
C ALA A 83 8.54 -4.06 1.42
N ILE A 84 7.75 -3.56 0.47
CA ILE A 84 6.42 -3.00 0.74
C ILE A 84 5.50 -4.09 1.30
N CYS A 85 5.48 -5.27 0.67
CA CYS A 85 4.66 -6.39 1.14
C CYS A 85 5.06 -6.82 2.55
N ASP A 86 6.35 -6.86 2.85
CA ASP A 86 6.85 -7.22 4.18
C ASP A 86 6.39 -6.19 5.23
N LYS A 87 6.51 -4.90 4.93
CA LYS A 87 6.07 -3.84 5.85
C LYS A 87 4.57 -3.88 6.10
N LEU A 88 3.78 -4.10 5.06
CA LEU A 88 2.34 -4.25 5.20
C LEU A 88 1.98 -5.51 5.98
N GLY A 89 2.74 -6.58 5.79
CA GLY A 89 2.58 -7.83 6.55
C GLY A 89 2.85 -7.64 8.04
N GLU A 90 3.81 -6.79 8.41
CA GLU A 90 4.07 -6.44 9.81
C GLU A 90 2.86 -5.76 10.45
N LEU A 91 2.07 -5.04 9.68
CA LEU A 91 0.84 -4.39 10.11
C LEU A 91 -0.39 -5.30 9.96
N ARG A 92 -0.17 -6.57 9.64
CA ARG A 92 -1.23 -7.58 9.46
C ARG A 92 -2.11 -7.37 8.24
N PHE A 93 -1.65 -6.61 7.27
CA PHE A 93 -2.26 -6.57 5.95
C PHE A 93 -1.89 -7.82 5.15
N ARG A 94 -2.81 -8.27 4.32
CA ARG A 94 -2.58 -9.37 3.39
C ARG A 94 -2.49 -8.81 1.98
N PRO A 95 -1.28 -8.62 1.46
CA PRO A 95 -1.11 -8.00 0.14
C PRO A 95 -1.29 -9.00 -0.99
N THR A 96 -1.84 -8.51 -2.10
CA THR A 96 -1.94 -9.21 -3.38
C THR A 96 -1.45 -8.26 -4.45
N THR A 97 -0.61 -8.73 -5.35
CA THR A 97 -0.01 -7.90 -6.38
C THR A 97 -0.48 -8.31 -7.77
N GLN A 98 -0.54 -7.34 -8.67
CA GLN A 98 -0.85 -7.56 -10.07
C GLN A 98 0.09 -6.71 -10.91
N ASP A 99 0.97 -7.36 -11.67
CA ASP A 99 1.95 -6.67 -12.49
C ASP A 99 1.30 -6.08 -13.75
N SER A 100 1.79 -4.90 -14.13
CA SER A 100 1.50 -4.30 -15.42
C SER A 100 2.72 -4.48 -16.33
N PRO A 101 2.51 -4.64 -17.63
CA PRO A 101 3.63 -4.71 -18.56
C PRO A 101 4.47 -3.43 -18.55
N LEU A 102 5.77 -3.56 -18.78
CA LEU A 102 6.65 -2.41 -18.97
C LEU A 102 6.23 -1.65 -20.23
N SER A 103 6.09 -0.33 -20.12
CA SER A 103 5.84 0.51 -21.27
C SER A 103 7.16 0.70 -22.04
N PRO A 104 7.31 0.17 -23.26
CA PRO A 104 8.56 0.27 -23.98
C PRO A 104 8.93 1.70 -24.39
N ASP A 105 7.94 2.57 -24.57
CA ASP A 105 8.17 3.94 -25.02
C ASP A 105 8.71 4.85 -23.92
N THR A 106 8.28 4.63 -22.68
CA THR A 106 8.62 5.52 -21.56
C THR A 106 9.51 4.87 -20.52
N GLY A 107 9.68 3.54 -20.58
CA GLY A 107 10.36 2.80 -19.54
C GLY A 107 9.58 2.74 -18.22
N TYR A 108 8.32 3.11 -18.25
CA TYR A 108 7.46 3.11 -17.07
C TYR A 108 7.02 1.70 -16.71
N ARG A 109 7.16 1.36 -15.43
CA ARG A 109 6.74 0.08 -14.88
C ARG A 109 5.85 0.32 -13.67
N GLU A 110 4.77 -0.43 -13.58
CA GLU A 110 3.81 -0.27 -12.50
C GLU A 110 3.32 -1.63 -12.02
N CYS A 111 3.09 -1.75 -10.72
CA CYS A 111 2.48 -2.93 -10.12
C CYS A 111 1.38 -2.46 -9.18
N MET A 112 0.16 -2.94 -9.39
CA MET A 112 -0.94 -2.67 -8.49
C MET A 112 -0.86 -3.60 -7.29
N LEU A 113 -1.02 -3.05 -6.10
CA LEU A 113 -1.03 -3.80 -4.85
C LEU A 113 -2.34 -3.51 -4.13
N THR A 114 -3.05 -4.56 -3.75
CA THR A 114 -4.22 -4.46 -2.89
C THR A 114 -3.95 -5.22 -1.60
N ALA A 115 -4.42 -4.69 -0.49
CA ALA A 115 -4.22 -5.34 0.80
C ALA A 115 -5.42 -5.11 1.69
N TYR A 116 -5.69 -6.08 2.57
CA TYR A 116 -6.81 -6.03 3.49
C TYR A 116 -6.33 -6.36 4.89
N ALA A 117 -6.92 -5.69 5.88
CA ALA A 117 -6.69 -6.00 7.29
C ALA A 117 -7.98 -5.78 8.08
N GLN A 118 -8.13 -6.53 9.16
CA GLN A 118 -9.24 -6.35 10.08
C GLN A 118 -8.88 -5.26 11.08
N LEU A 119 -9.83 -4.40 11.40
CA LEU A 119 -9.61 -3.29 12.31
C LEU A 119 -9.13 -3.76 13.69
N ASN A 120 -9.76 -4.77 14.25
CA ASN A 120 -9.38 -5.28 15.56
C ASN A 120 -7.92 -5.76 15.61
N THR A 121 -7.43 -6.32 14.51
CA THR A 121 -6.02 -6.72 14.38
C THR A 121 -5.12 -5.49 14.33
N LEU A 122 -5.53 -4.46 13.59
CA LEU A 122 -4.77 -3.21 13.50
C LEU A 122 -4.73 -2.47 14.83
N GLU A 123 -5.81 -2.48 15.58
CA GLU A 123 -5.86 -1.85 16.91
C GLU A 123 -4.85 -2.50 17.85
N LYS A 124 -4.69 -3.81 17.80
CA LYS A 124 -3.67 -4.51 18.58
C LYS A 124 -2.26 -4.10 18.18
N THR A 125 -2.06 -3.82 16.90
CA THR A 125 -0.77 -3.37 16.39
C THR A 125 -0.48 -1.93 16.78
N LEU A 126 -1.51 -1.08 16.88
CA LEU A 126 -1.40 0.33 17.28
C LEU A 126 -1.10 0.49 18.77
N ARG A 127 -1.42 -0.50 19.57
CA ARG A 127 -1.15 -0.50 21.00
C ARG A 127 0.24 -1.09 21.25
#